data_c04a48fb9c75d00993f5a8efb34de04f
#
_entry.id   c04a48fb9c75d00993f5a8efb34de04f
#
_cell.length_a   1.000
_cell.length_b   1.000
_cell.length_c   1.000
_cell.angle_alpha   90.00
_cell.angle_beta   90.00
_cell.angle_gamma   90.00
#
_symmetry.space_group_name_H-M   'P 1'
#
loop_
_entity.id
_entity.type
_entity.pdbx_description
1 polymer ?
#
loop_
_entity_poly.entity_id
_entity_poly.type
_entity_poly.pdbx_seq_one_letter_code
_entity_poly.pdbx_strand_id
1 'polypeptide(L)'
;NPTTKDKSCGQNTITLWNGEEEQTFAKGIGSHAKSEIVYNIADLGYQTFEAYVGVDRETRAKPNEPNIRFKVFVDDQEKFDSGEMKFNTEMKAVSVDIQNASKLKLVMEGVANTWSAHGDWADAKLKKGFVTSGEYFVTARSNDENMGTVSMDKENGIYKAGENAQLTATAKEGFAFVNWTDAAGKE
;
A
#
# COMPACT_ATOMS: atom_id res chain seq x y z
N ASN A 1 -10.41 6.88 17.82
CA ASN A 1 -9.99 8.16 17.22
C ASN A 1 -9.95 8.00 15.70
N PRO A 2 -10.32 9.02 14.93
CA PRO A 2 -10.28 8.94 13.47
C PRO A 2 -8.84 8.86 12.96
N THR A 3 -8.67 8.27 11.79
CA THR A 3 -7.45 8.36 11.01
C THR A 3 -7.18 9.80 10.61
N THR A 4 -5.94 10.26 10.72
CA THR A 4 -5.52 11.64 10.47
C THR A 4 -4.51 11.69 9.33
N LYS A 5 -4.63 12.70 8.48
CA LYS A 5 -3.71 12.95 7.38
C LYS A 5 -2.63 13.95 7.82
N ASP A 6 -1.36 13.61 7.55
CA ASP A 6 -0.17 14.43 7.81
C ASP A 6 0.00 14.83 9.30
N LYS A 7 -0.59 14.04 10.19
CA LYS A 7 -0.55 14.19 11.64
C LYS A 7 -0.59 12.82 12.31
N SER A 8 -0.05 12.73 13.53
CA SER A 8 -0.27 11.58 14.40
C SER A 8 -1.74 11.49 14.84
N CYS A 9 -2.10 10.38 15.46
CA CYS A 9 -3.44 10.17 16.01
C CYS A 9 -3.85 11.29 17.01
N GLY A 10 -2.91 11.83 17.79
CA GLY A 10 -3.11 12.92 18.73
C GLY A 10 -3.01 14.32 18.12
N GLN A 11 -2.96 14.45 16.78
CA GLN A 11 -2.85 15.72 16.04
C GLN A 11 -1.48 16.40 16.13
N ASN A 12 -0.45 15.68 16.58
CA ASN A 12 0.92 16.16 16.61
C ASN A 12 1.65 15.90 15.28
N THR A 13 2.90 16.32 15.16
CA THR A 13 3.78 15.92 14.08
C THR A 13 4.07 14.44 14.18
N ILE A 14 3.93 13.70 13.09
CA ILE A 14 4.32 12.28 13.02
C ILE A 14 5.78 12.14 13.42
N THR A 15 6.06 11.33 14.44
CA THR A 15 7.42 11.14 14.95
C THR A 15 7.62 9.68 15.32
N LEU A 16 8.61 9.04 14.69
CA LEU A 16 8.95 7.64 14.89
C LEU A 16 10.38 7.49 15.46
N TRP A 17 10.66 6.33 16.02
CA TRP A 17 12.00 5.94 16.48
C TRP A 17 12.76 5.26 15.35
N ASN A 18 13.94 5.77 14.95
CA ASN A 18 14.74 5.20 13.86
C ASN A 18 15.86 4.24 14.35
N GLY A 19 15.85 3.89 15.63
CA GLY A 19 16.90 3.08 16.26
C GLY A 19 17.94 3.90 17.04
N GLU A 20 18.15 5.16 16.68
CA GLU A 20 19.13 6.06 17.28
C GLU A 20 18.47 7.32 17.86
N GLU A 21 17.56 7.93 17.11
CA GLU A 21 16.90 9.19 17.49
C GLU A 21 15.43 9.22 17.04
N GLU A 22 14.71 10.24 17.46
CA GLU A 22 13.36 10.53 17.00
C GLU A 22 13.38 11.22 15.65
N GLN A 23 12.75 10.62 14.66
CA GLN A 23 12.63 11.16 13.31
C GLN A 23 11.22 11.66 13.05
N THR A 24 11.10 12.91 12.59
CA THR A 24 9.82 13.55 12.25
C THR A 24 9.51 13.44 10.75
N PHE A 25 8.20 13.38 10.45
CA PHE A 25 7.70 13.30 9.09
C PHE A 25 6.60 14.33 8.85
N ALA A 26 6.72 15.07 7.76
CA ALA A 26 5.73 16.09 7.37
C ALA A 26 4.49 15.48 6.71
N LYS A 27 4.58 14.23 6.25
CA LYS A 27 3.54 13.50 5.52
C LYS A 27 3.32 12.14 6.12
N GLY A 28 2.09 11.66 6.02
CA GLY A 28 1.75 10.32 6.46
C GLY A 28 0.31 10.21 6.96
N ILE A 29 0.05 9.10 7.63
CA ILE A 29 -1.27 8.78 8.17
C ILE A 29 -1.08 8.30 9.59
N GLY A 30 -1.60 9.06 10.56
CA GLY A 30 -1.67 8.61 11.94
C GLY A 30 -3.02 7.99 12.26
N SER A 31 -3.01 6.97 13.09
CA SER A 31 -4.24 6.29 13.50
C SER A 31 -4.09 5.60 14.84
N HIS A 32 -5.23 5.24 15.43
CA HIS A 32 -5.30 4.37 16.59
C HIS A 32 -5.53 2.92 16.16
N ALA A 33 -4.88 1.97 16.79
CA ALA A 33 -5.23 0.57 16.60
C ALA A 33 -6.60 0.27 17.28
N LYS A 34 -7.53 -0.43 16.65
CA LYS A 34 -7.42 -1.08 15.34
C LYS A 34 -7.87 -0.09 14.25
N SER A 35 -7.18 -0.10 13.13
CA SER A 35 -7.63 0.68 11.97
C SER A 35 -7.40 -0.09 10.67
N GLU A 36 -8.25 0.18 9.70
CA GLU A 36 -8.15 -0.33 8.35
C GLU A 36 -8.42 0.80 7.37
N ILE A 37 -7.58 0.93 6.35
CA ILE A 37 -7.73 1.92 5.28
C ILE A 37 -7.63 1.17 3.96
N VAL A 38 -8.64 1.34 3.11
CA VAL A 38 -8.71 0.69 1.81
C VAL A 38 -8.66 1.73 0.71
N TYR A 39 -7.76 1.52 -0.24
CA TYR A 39 -7.64 2.31 -1.46
C TYR A 39 -8.00 1.45 -2.67
N ASN A 40 -8.91 1.95 -3.50
CA ASN A 40 -9.07 1.43 -4.85
C ASN A 40 -7.99 2.08 -5.73
N ILE A 41 -7.07 1.27 -6.23
CA ILE A 41 -5.94 1.71 -7.04
C ILE A 41 -5.97 1.14 -8.46
N ALA A 42 -7.05 0.48 -8.82
CA ALA A 42 -7.24 -0.08 -10.14
C ALA A 42 -7.02 0.96 -11.23
N ASP A 43 -6.25 0.62 -12.25
CA ASP A 43 -6.00 1.41 -13.46
C ASP A 43 -5.34 2.79 -13.22
N LEU A 44 -4.82 3.03 -12.00
CA LEU A 44 -4.15 4.29 -11.65
C LEU A 44 -2.65 4.30 -12.00
N GLY A 45 -2.09 3.16 -12.44
CA GLY A 45 -0.71 3.04 -12.89
C GLY A 45 0.33 3.13 -11.76
N TYR A 46 -0.07 2.86 -10.52
CA TYR A 46 0.90 2.78 -9.42
C TYR A 46 1.62 1.44 -9.45
N GLN A 47 2.91 1.47 -9.12
CA GLN A 47 3.78 0.29 -9.09
C GLN A 47 4.22 -0.09 -7.68
N THR A 48 4.43 0.89 -6.81
CA THR A 48 4.94 0.62 -5.47
C THR A 48 4.22 1.47 -4.43
N PHE A 49 3.88 0.85 -3.32
CA PHE A 49 3.53 1.55 -2.07
C PHE A 49 4.74 1.59 -1.16
N GLU A 50 5.11 2.76 -0.66
CA GLU A 50 6.18 2.94 0.31
C GLU A 50 5.68 3.70 1.53
N ALA A 51 6.23 3.36 2.70
CA ALA A 51 6.04 4.06 3.96
C ALA A 51 7.13 3.67 4.96
N TYR A 52 7.20 4.39 6.08
CA TYR A 52 7.76 3.88 7.33
C TYR A 52 6.63 3.62 8.32
N VAL A 53 6.73 2.56 9.10
CA VAL A 53 5.72 2.24 10.12
C VAL A 53 6.35 2.15 11.50
N GLY A 54 5.62 2.62 12.50
CA GLY A 54 6.08 2.60 13.88
C GLY A 54 5.05 3.11 14.86
N VAL A 55 5.34 2.92 16.15
CA VAL A 55 4.59 3.51 17.25
C VAL A 55 4.96 4.99 17.34
N ASP A 56 3.95 5.89 17.34
CA ASP A 56 4.21 7.33 17.43
C ASP A 56 4.78 7.71 18.80
N ARG A 57 5.74 8.63 18.79
CA ARG A 57 6.44 9.12 19.99
C ARG A 57 5.58 9.95 20.93
N GLU A 58 4.38 10.37 20.51
CA GLU A 58 3.39 11.04 21.37
C GLU A 58 2.89 10.14 22.51
N THR A 59 3.07 8.82 22.40
CA THR A 59 2.65 7.84 23.40
C THR A 59 3.62 7.70 24.57
N ARG A 60 4.79 8.34 24.52
CA ARG A 60 5.91 8.25 25.49
C ARG A 60 5.48 8.35 26.96
N ALA A 61 4.57 9.23 27.29
CA ALA A 61 4.13 9.48 28.67
C ALA A 61 3.08 8.49 29.18
N LYS A 62 2.70 7.49 28.40
CA LYS A 62 1.63 6.57 28.77
C LYS A 62 2.16 5.44 29.63
N PRO A 63 1.44 5.06 30.72
CA PRO A 63 1.90 4.03 31.65
C PRO A 63 1.92 2.62 31.06
N ASN A 64 1.11 2.39 30.02
CA ASN A 64 1.01 1.10 29.33
C ASN A 64 1.53 1.26 27.90
N GLU A 65 2.62 0.59 27.61
CA GLU A 65 3.23 0.60 26.29
C GLU A 65 2.29 -0.07 25.27
N PRO A 66 1.91 0.65 24.20
CA PRO A 66 1.09 0.05 23.14
C PRO A 66 1.88 -1.03 22.43
N ASN A 67 1.17 -2.07 22.00
CA ASN A 67 1.71 -3.15 21.20
C ASN A 67 0.85 -3.26 19.93
N ILE A 68 1.40 -2.87 18.82
CA ILE A 68 0.69 -2.77 17.54
C ILE A 68 1.45 -3.53 16.44
N ARG A 69 0.76 -3.86 15.37
CA ARG A 69 1.28 -4.55 14.20
C ARG A 69 0.72 -3.90 12.95
N PHE A 70 1.56 -3.64 11.99
CA PHE A 70 1.18 -3.09 10.69
C PHE A 70 1.21 -4.18 9.62
N LYS A 71 0.19 -4.21 8.78
CA LYS A 71 0.09 -5.14 7.67
C LYS A 71 -0.34 -4.42 6.40
N VAL A 72 0.20 -4.84 5.27
CA VAL A 72 -0.22 -4.39 3.95
C VAL A 72 -0.77 -5.58 3.17
N PHE A 73 -1.96 -5.40 2.61
CA PHE A 73 -2.58 -6.37 1.72
C PHE A 73 -2.74 -5.75 0.33
N VAL A 74 -2.46 -6.54 -0.67
CA VAL A 74 -2.68 -6.22 -2.08
C VAL A 74 -3.62 -7.27 -2.64
N ASP A 75 -4.79 -6.84 -3.12
CA ASP A 75 -5.85 -7.73 -3.60
C ASP A 75 -6.15 -8.88 -2.60
N ASP A 76 -6.29 -8.50 -1.31
CA ASP A 76 -6.52 -9.35 -0.15
C ASP A 76 -5.38 -10.32 0.22
N GLN A 77 -4.25 -10.29 -0.48
CA GLN A 77 -3.06 -11.06 -0.13
C GLN A 77 -2.14 -10.24 0.78
N GLU A 78 -1.74 -10.80 1.91
CA GLU A 78 -0.76 -10.16 2.80
C GLU A 78 0.60 -10.11 2.11
N LYS A 79 1.13 -8.89 1.95
CA LYS A 79 2.43 -8.60 1.32
C LYS A 79 3.47 -8.06 2.30
N PHE A 80 3.03 -7.56 3.44
CA PHE A 80 3.92 -7.05 4.49
C PHE A 80 3.28 -7.27 5.86
N ASP A 81 4.09 -7.67 6.82
CA ASP A 81 3.79 -7.75 8.25
C ASP A 81 4.98 -7.20 9.04
N SER A 82 4.76 -6.15 9.82
CA SER A 82 5.82 -5.57 10.67
C SER A 82 6.23 -6.48 11.83
N GLY A 83 5.44 -7.50 12.18
CA GLY A 83 5.50 -8.09 13.49
C GLY A 83 5.04 -7.11 14.58
N GLU A 84 5.20 -7.51 15.84
CA GLU A 84 4.83 -6.66 16.96
C GLU A 84 5.81 -5.48 17.10
N MET A 85 5.25 -4.29 17.27
CA MET A 85 5.99 -3.04 17.46
C MET A 85 5.54 -2.35 18.73
N LYS A 86 6.50 -1.92 19.53
CA LYS A 86 6.34 -1.18 20.78
C LYS A 86 6.96 0.20 20.65
N PHE A 87 6.79 1.02 21.69
CA PHE A 87 7.30 2.38 21.73
C PHE A 87 8.79 2.49 21.35
N ASN A 88 9.64 1.56 21.81
CA ASN A 88 11.07 1.55 21.53
C ASN A 88 11.48 0.64 20.36
N THR A 89 10.51 0.11 19.63
CA THR A 89 10.81 -0.64 18.39
C THR A 89 11.20 0.34 17.29
N GLU A 90 12.33 0.10 16.66
CA GLU A 90 12.77 0.85 15.49
C GLU A 90 11.71 0.80 14.39
N MET A 91 11.43 1.95 13.77
CA MET A 91 10.52 2.02 12.62
C MET A 91 10.97 1.09 11.51
N LYS A 92 10.02 0.54 10.78
CA LYS A 92 10.28 -0.38 9.67
C LYS A 92 9.90 0.26 8.34
N ALA A 93 10.82 0.14 7.38
CA ALA A 93 10.53 0.51 6.00
C ALA A 93 9.55 -0.50 5.37
N VAL A 94 8.56 0.03 4.69
CA VAL A 94 7.60 -0.72 3.87
C VAL A 94 7.87 -0.39 2.43
N SER A 95 8.03 -1.41 1.59
CA SER A 95 8.06 -1.29 0.13
C SER A 95 7.34 -2.50 -0.44
N VAL A 96 6.18 -2.28 -1.05
CA VAL A 96 5.30 -3.33 -1.54
C VAL A 96 4.99 -3.07 -3.00
N ASP A 97 5.18 -4.08 -3.83
CA ASP A 97 4.75 -4.07 -5.22
C ASP A 97 3.22 -4.10 -5.29
N ILE A 98 2.65 -3.12 -6.00
CA ILE A 98 1.22 -2.95 -6.23
C ILE A 98 0.90 -2.81 -7.73
N GLN A 99 1.84 -3.21 -8.58
CA GLN A 99 1.65 -3.17 -10.02
C GLN A 99 0.44 -4.04 -10.41
N ASN A 100 -0.43 -3.49 -11.24
CA ASN A 100 -1.67 -4.13 -11.70
C ASN A 100 -2.68 -4.48 -10.59
N ALA A 101 -2.44 -4.04 -9.36
CA ALA A 101 -3.36 -4.28 -8.26
C ALA A 101 -4.62 -3.41 -8.36
N SER A 102 -5.73 -3.98 -7.91
CA SER A 102 -7.02 -3.26 -7.81
C SER A 102 -7.20 -2.60 -6.46
N LYS A 103 -6.66 -3.22 -5.41
CA LYS A 103 -6.92 -2.80 -4.03
C LYS A 103 -5.65 -2.84 -3.18
N LEU A 104 -5.38 -1.74 -2.49
CA LEU A 104 -4.38 -1.65 -1.43
C LEU A 104 -5.08 -1.47 -0.09
N LYS A 105 -4.79 -2.33 0.88
CA LYS A 105 -5.36 -2.25 2.22
C LYS A 105 -4.23 -2.15 3.25
N LEU A 106 -4.29 -1.10 4.07
CA LEU A 106 -3.38 -0.83 5.17
C LEU A 106 -4.09 -1.16 6.48
N VAL A 107 -3.52 -2.04 7.29
CA VAL A 107 -4.11 -2.49 8.55
C VAL A 107 -3.16 -2.22 9.70
N MET A 108 -3.68 -1.68 10.78
CA MET A 108 -2.97 -1.57 12.05
C MET A 108 -3.75 -2.33 13.12
N GLU A 109 -3.18 -3.42 13.60
CA GLU A 109 -3.76 -4.28 14.63
C GLU A 109 -3.24 -3.88 16.02
N GLY A 110 -4.10 -3.98 17.02
CA GLY A 110 -3.66 -4.00 18.42
C GLY A 110 -3.38 -5.43 18.85
N VAL A 111 -2.19 -5.72 19.35
CA VAL A 111 -1.78 -7.09 19.69
C VAL A 111 -2.17 -7.46 21.11
N ALA A 112 -1.72 -6.73 22.11
CA ALA A 112 -2.01 -7.04 23.52
C ALA A 112 -2.69 -5.87 24.24
N ASN A 113 -2.09 -4.69 24.20
CA ASN A 113 -2.59 -3.49 24.82
C ASN A 113 -2.88 -2.43 23.75
N THR A 114 -4.14 -2.03 23.63
CA THR A 114 -4.57 -1.04 22.66
C THR A 114 -4.80 0.35 23.29
N TRP A 115 -4.56 0.50 24.59
CA TRP A 115 -4.67 1.80 25.23
C TRP A 115 -3.55 2.74 24.78
N SER A 116 -3.90 3.87 24.16
CA SER A 116 -2.95 4.77 23.51
C SER A 116 -2.12 4.11 22.38
N ALA A 117 -2.71 3.15 21.68
CA ALA A 117 -2.06 2.46 20.56
C ALA A 117 -2.07 3.36 19.31
N HIS A 118 -1.29 4.44 19.37
CA HIS A 118 -1.09 5.37 18.26
C HIS A 118 0.08 4.91 17.42
N GLY A 119 -0.14 4.79 16.14
CA GLY A 119 0.86 4.41 15.17
C GLY A 119 0.68 5.14 13.85
N ASP A 120 1.74 5.15 13.07
CA ASP A 120 1.78 5.91 11.83
C ASP A 120 2.29 5.11 10.66
N TRP A 121 1.72 5.44 9.50
CA TRP A 121 2.27 5.21 8.18
C TRP A 121 2.98 6.49 7.75
N ALA A 122 4.22 6.68 8.17
CA ALA A 122 4.99 7.89 7.92
C ALA A 122 5.53 7.92 6.48
N ASP A 123 5.55 9.09 5.86
CA ASP A 123 5.95 9.30 4.45
C ASP A 123 5.25 8.34 3.48
N ALA A 124 4.01 7.94 3.78
CA ALA A 124 3.22 7.03 2.97
C ALA A 124 2.95 7.61 1.57
N LYS A 125 3.34 6.86 0.54
CA LYS A 125 3.22 7.30 -0.84
C LYS A 125 3.02 6.14 -1.82
N LEU A 126 2.31 6.45 -2.88
CA LEU A 126 2.16 5.59 -4.06
C LEU A 126 3.09 6.12 -5.15
N LYS A 127 3.96 5.25 -5.66
CA LYS A 127 4.87 5.60 -6.76
C LYS A 127 4.35 5.02 -8.05
N LYS A 128 4.33 5.84 -9.08
CA LYS A 128 4.22 5.39 -10.48
C LYS A 128 5.60 4.97 -10.98
N GLY A 129 5.63 4.04 -11.93
CA GLY A 129 6.86 3.75 -12.65
C GLY A 129 7.42 5.02 -13.29
N PHE A 130 8.73 5.11 -13.37
CA PHE A 130 9.36 6.18 -14.14
C PHE A 130 9.09 5.93 -15.61
N VAL A 131 8.25 6.79 -16.22
CA VAL A 131 8.17 6.92 -17.67
C VAL A 131 8.96 8.15 -18.07
N THR A 132 9.95 7.97 -18.91
CA THR A 132 10.69 9.09 -19.50
C THR A 132 9.88 9.71 -20.65
N SER A 133 10.27 10.89 -21.11
CA SER A 133 9.58 11.50 -22.26
C SER A 133 9.58 10.54 -23.46
N GLY A 134 8.38 10.22 -23.99
CA GLY A 134 8.20 9.28 -25.09
C GLY A 134 7.95 7.84 -24.66
N GLU A 135 7.83 7.55 -23.35
CA GLU A 135 7.37 6.28 -22.82
C GLU A 135 5.94 6.38 -22.27
N TYR A 136 5.24 5.25 -22.28
CA TYR A 136 3.86 5.12 -21.85
C TYR A 136 3.72 3.92 -20.92
N PHE A 137 2.89 4.05 -19.92
CA PHE A 137 2.55 2.95 -19.04
C PHE A 137 1.26 2.28 -19.49
N VAL A 138 1.33 0.98 -19.74
CA VAL A 138 0.19 0.14 -20.12
C VAL A 138 -0.10 -0.83 -18.99
N THR A 139 -1.38 -0.95 -18.63
CA THR A 139 -1.87 -1.95 -17.68
C THR A 139 -2.98 -2.77 -18.33
N ALA A 140 -3.04 -4.05 -17.99
CA ALA A 140 -4.14 -4.92 -18.38
C ALA A 140 -4.45 -5.91 -17.25
N ARG A 141 -5.71 -6.23 -17.03
CA ARG A 141 -6.14 -7.15 -15.99
C ARG A 141 -7.38 -7.94 -16.40
N SER A 142 -7.63 -9.03 -15.71
CA SER A 142 -8.90 -9.73 -15.79
C SER A 142 -9.98 -8.93 -15.06
N ASN A 143 -11.19 -8.91 -15.59
CA ASN A 143 -12.36 -8.39 -14.88
C ASN A 143 -12.76 -9.26 -13.68
N ASP A 144 -12.41 -10.56 -13.72
CA ASP A 144 -12.54 -11.49 -12.60
C ASP A 144 -11.40 -12.51 -12.66
N GLU A 145 -10.51 -12.47 -11.66
CA GLU A 145 -9.37 -13.37 -11.54
C GLU A 145 -9.76 -14.84 -11.30
N ASN A 146 -10.99 -15.10 -10.85
CA ASN A 146 -11.50 -16.46 -10.75
C ASN A 146 -11.80 -17.07 -12.12
N MET A 147 -12.07 -16.26 -13.13
CA MET A 147 -12.40 -16.68 -14.50
C MET A 147 -11.16 -16.78 -15.40
N GLY A 148 -10.11 -16.00 -15.14
CA GLY A 148 -8.92 -16.01 -15.98
C GLY A 148 -7.85 -15.05 -15.49
N THR A 149 -6.71 -15.08 -16.19
CA THR A 149 -5.55 -14.20 -15.92
C THR A 149 -5.15 -13.43 -17.17
N VAL A 150 -4.44 -12.33 -16.97
CA VAL A 150 -3.84 -11.53 -18.04
C VAL A 150 -2.35 -11.41 -17.79
N SER A 151 -1.55 -11.55 -18.83
CA SER A 151 -0.12 -11.24 -18.82
C SER A 151 0.25 -10.28 -19.94
N MET A 152 1.37 -9.60 -19.77
CA MET A 152 1.95 -8.69 -20.74
C MET A 152 3.38 -9.16 -21.08
N ASP A 153 3.84 -8.86 -22.29
CA ASP A 153 5.20 -9.16 -22.73
C ASP A 153 6.28 -8.37 -21.94
N LYS A 154 5.92 -7.22 -21.37
CA LYS A 154 6.74 -6.45 -20.45
C LYS A 154 6.13 -6.38 -19.05
N GLU A 155 6.75 -7.04 -18.09
CA GLU A 155 6.28 -7.08 -16.69
C GLU A 155 6.19 -5.68 -16.05
N ASN A 156 7.08 -4.74 -16.43
CA ASN A 156 7.07 -3.36 -15.94
C ASN A 156 6.00 -2.47 -16.62
N GLY A 157 5.33 -2.96 -17.68
CA GLY A 157 4.30 -2.23 -18.40
C GLY A 157 4.76 -0.95 -19.12
N ILE A 158 6.10 -0.73 -19.30
CA ILE A 158 6.63 0.50 -19.90
C ILE A 158 6.95 0.27 -21.37
N TYR A 159 6.30 1.03 -22.25
CA TYR A 159 6.44 0.97 -23.71
C TYR A 159 6.80 2.34 -24.27
N LYS A 160 7.61 2.34 -25.34
CA LYS A 160 7.94 3.58 -26.09
C LYS A 160 6.79 3.97 -27.02
N ALA A 161 6.75 5.23 -27.40
CA ALA A 161 5.82 5.69 -28.41
C ALA A 161 5.98 4.88 -29.72
N GLY A 162 4.87 4.32 -30.21
CA GLY A 162 4.85 3.46 -31.41
C GLY A 162 5.24 1.99 -31.17
N GLU A 163 5.61 1.60 -29.95
CA GLU A 163 5.83 0.22 -29.58
C GLU A 163 4.49 -0.49 -29.30
N ASN A 164 4.36 -1.74 -29.73
CA ASN A 164 3.16 -2.55 -29.49
C ASN A 164 3.29 -3.29 -28.16
N ALA A 165 2.29 -3.16 -27.29
CA ALA A 165 2.12 -3.98 -26.11
C ALA A 165 1.43 -5.29 -26.49
N GLN A 166 2.02 -6.43 -26.15
CA GLN A 166 1.39 -7.73 -26.35
C GLN A 166 0.70 -8.17 -25.05
N LEU A 167 -0.63 -8.33 -25.12
CA LEU A 167 -1.45 -8.79 -24.01
C LEU A 167 -1.88 -10.23 -24.28
N THR A 168 -1.85 -11.07 -23.24
CA THR A 168 -2.31 -12.47 -23.35
C THR A 168 -3.37 -12.71 -22.27
N ALA A 169 -4.57 -13.07 -22.67
CA ALA A 169 -5.63 -13.54 -21.78
C ALA A 169 -5.61 -15.06 -21.72
N THR A 170 -5.63 -15.62 -20.50
CA THR A 170 -5.70 -17.07 -20.29
C THR A 170 -6.95 -17.37 -19.47
N ALA A 171 -7.94 -17.99 -20.08
CA ALA A 171 -9.16 -18.42 -19.39
C ALA A 171 -8.86 -19.66 -18.53
N LYS A 172 -9.49 -19.73 -17.34
CA LYS A 172 -9.50 -20.94 -16.50
C LYS A 172 -10.52 -21.95 -17.04
N GLU A 173 -10.42 -23.17 -16.53
CA GLU A 173 -11.36 -24.25 -16.91
C GLU A 173 -12.81 -23.85 -16.70
N GLY A 174 -13.65 -24.06 -17.70
CA GLY A 174 -15.07 -23.67 -17.69
C GLY A 174 -15.34 -22.24 -18.13
N PHE A 175 -14.31 -21.43 -18.44
CA PHE A 175 -14.46 -20.05 -18.91
C PHE A 175 -13.86 -19.87 -20.30
N ALA A 176 -14.23 -18.78 -20.96
CA ALA A 176 -13.68 -18.39 -22.24
C ALA A 176 -13.40 -16.89 -22.28
N PHE A 177 -12.32 -16.50 -22.98
CA PHE A 177 -12.06 -15.10 -23.27
C PHE A 177 -13.12 -14.57 -24.25
N VAL A 178 -13.66 -13.39 -23.97
CA VAL A 178 -14.68 -12.75 -24.82
C VAL A 178 -14.04 -11.61 -25.61
N ASN A 179 -13.54 -10.58 -24.94
CA ASN A 179 -12.98 -9.39 -25.59
C ASN A 179 -12.08 -8.60 -24.64
N TRP A 180 -11.39 -7.63 -25.20
CA TRP A 180 -10.71 -6.56 -24.47
C TRP A 180 -11.61 -5.33 -24.43
N THR A 181 -11.62 -4.63 -23.29
CA THR A 181 -12.28 -3.32 -23.16
C THR A 181 -11.29 -2.31 -22.59
N ASP A 182 -11.47 -1.03 -22.93
CA ASP A 182 -10.77 0.05 -22.27
C ASP A 182 -11.35 0.36 -20.87
N ALA A 183 -10.76 1.30 -20.15
CA ALA A 183 -11.23 1.70 -18.82
C ALA A 183 -12.66 2.28 -18.81
N ALA A 184 -13.18 2.69 -19.95
CA ALA A 184 -14.57 3.16 -20.13
C ALA A 184 -15.53 2.02 -20.51
N GLY A 185 -15.04 0.77 -20.66
CA GLY A 185 -15.82 -0.39 -21.04
C GLY A 185 -16.08 -0.50 -22.55
N LYS A 186 -15.34 0.26 -23.37
CA LYS A 186 -15.45 0.23 -24.82
C LYS A 186 -14.51 -0.84 -25.41
N GLU A 187 -15.03 -1.67 -26.34
CA GLU A 187 -14.26 -2.62 -27.15
C GLU A 187 -13.34 -1.95 -28.16
#